data_e965e1328f050c7fcd06f93a4d94858d
#
_entry.id   e965e1328f050c7fcd06f93a4d94858d
#
_cell.length_a   1.000
_cell.length_b   1.000
_cell.length_c   1.000
_cell.angle_alpha   90.00
_cell.angle_beta   90.00
_cell.angle_gamma   90.00
#
_symmetry.space_group_name_H-M   'P 1'
#
loop_
_entity.id
_entity.type
_entity.pdbx_description
1 polymer ?
#
loop_
_entity_poly.entity_id
_entity_poly.type
_entity_poly.pdbx_seq_one_letter_code
_entity_poly.pdbx_strand_id
1 'polypeptide(L)'
;MKQVRPKKNLGQHFLTDLSIAKRIADTVDAYPDIPVLEVGPGMGVMTQYLVEKPRPFKVVEIDRESVAYLKGTLFCRENGGSEVQGSENTPAADISRTSVPSYPRTPDYSIIEGDFLRMDLTKVFDGQQFVLTGNYPYDISSQIFFKMLDNRDLIPCCTGMIQHEVAVRMAAKPGNKQYGILSVLIQAWYDVEYLFTVEPSVFNPPPKVQSAVIRMTRNKVQQLDCNEQLFKRVVKTVFNQRRKMLRVSLKQMLSQEALAVMADSPFATKRPEQLSIPEFVQLTNEIEKLLPAQEA
;
A
#
# COMPACT_ATOMS: atom_id res chain seq x y z
N MET A 1 -13.21 -24.64 13.84
CA MET A 1 -12.52 -23.44 14.36
C MET A 1 -13.51 -22.30 14.53
N LYS A 2 -13.37 -21.44 15.56
CA LYS A 2 -14.21 -20.26 15.70
C LYS A 2 -13.87 -19.27 14.58
N GLN A 3 -14.88 -18.80 13.87
CA GLN A 3 -14.76 -17.78 12.85
C GLN A 3 -14.32 -16.45 13.51
N VAL A 4 -13.26 -15.81 13.01
CA VAL A 4 -12.81 -14.50 13.48
C VAL A 4 -13.89 -13.46 13.19
N ARG A 5 -14.23 -12.64 14.17
CA ARG A 5 -15.23 -11.57 14.02
C ARG A 5 -14.53 -10.27 13.59
N PRO A 6 -15.08 -9.54 12.63
CA PRO A 6 -14.53 -8.24 12.22
C PRO A 6 -14.48 -7.26 13.39
N LYS A 7 -13.33 -6.63 13.61
CA LYS A 7 -13.11 -5.63 14.66
C LYS A 7 -13.22 -4.22 14.09
N LYS A 8 -14.23 -3.47 14.53
CA LYS A 8 -14.48 -2.09 14.06
C LYS A 8 -13.28 -1.16 14.32
N ASN A 9 -12.60 -1.32 15.47
CA ASN A 9 -11.42 -0.53 15.84
C ASN A 9 -10.19 -0.81 14.97
N LEU A 10 -10.22 -1.86 14.15
CA LEU A 10 -9.18 -2.18 13.18
C LEU A 10 -9.64 -1.93 11.73
N GLY A 11 -10.82 -1.33 11.53
CA GLY A 11 -11.37 -1.03 10.21
C GLY A 11 -11.58 -2.27 9.32
N GLN A 12 -11.82 -3.45 9.92
CA GLN A 12 -11.87 -4.72 9.20
C GLN A 12 -13.18 -4.89 8.42
N HIS A 13 -13.02 -5.11 7.11
CA HIS A 13 -14.04 -5.54 6.18
C HIS A 13 -13.51 -6.76 5.43
N PHE A 14 -14.03 -7.95 5.74
CA PHE A 14 -13.53 -9.18 5.13
C PHE A 14 -14.12 -9.35 3.73
N LEU A 15 -13.23 -9.46 2.75
CA LEU A 15 -13.62 -9.79 1.37
C LEU A 15 -14.18 -11.22 1.34
N THR A 16 -15.33 -11.40 0.70
CA THR A 16 -16.02 -12.71 0.61
C THR A 16 -15.98 -13.30 -0.79
N ASP A 17 -15.74 -12.47 -1.80
CA ASP A 17 -15.62 -12.89 -3.20
C ASP A 17 -14.21 -13.39 -3.50
N LEU A 18 -14.09 -14.71 -3.68
CA LEU A 18 -12.82 -15.38 -3.94
C LEU A 18 -12.22 -15.03 -5.31
N SER A 19 -13.06 -14.72 -6.29
CA SER A 19 -12.60 -14.33 -7.63
C SER A 19 -11.90 -12.96 -7.60
N ILE A 20 -12.46 -12.04 -6.83
CA ILE A 20 -11.85 -10.72 -6.58
C ILE A 20 -10.57 -10.88 -5.75
N ALA A 21 -10.59 -11.70 -4.70
CA ALA A 21 -9.41 -11.97 -3.89
C ALA A 21 -8.24 -12.50 -4.74
N LYS A 22 -8.52 -13.48 -5.61
CA LYS A 22 -7.54 -14.01 -6.55
C LYS A 22 -7.03 -12.94 -7.51
N ARG A 23 -7.94 -12.16 -8.09
CA ARG A 23 -7.58 -11.08 -9.02
C ARG A 23 -6.69 -10.03 -8.37
N ILE A 24 -6.90 -9.72 -7.09
CA ILE A 24 -6.04 -8.81 -6.32
C ILE A 24 -4.67 -9.48 -6.08
N ALA A 25 -4.66 -10.74 -5.62
CA ALA A 25 -3.43 -11.48 -5.39
C ALA A 25 -2.57 -11.61 -6.67
N ASP A 26 -3.19 -11.73 -7.84
CA ASP A 26 -2.48 -11.83 -9.12
C ASP A 26 -1.82 -10.51 -9.55
N THR A 27 -2.18 -9.37 -8.95
CA THR A 27 -1.53 -8.09 -9.28
C THR A 27 -0.05 -8.04 -8.90
N VAL A 28 0.41 -8.89 -7.98
CA VAL A 28 1.83 -9.00 -7.60
C VAL A 28 2.70 -9.64 -8.68
N ASP A 29 2.09 -10.33 -9.67
CA ASP A 29 2.80 -11.02 -10.75
C ASP A 29 3.42 -10.07 -11.77
N ALA A 30 3.16 -8.77 -11.68
CA ALA A 30 3.94 -7.74 -12.37
C ALA A 30 5.44 -7.77 -11.99
N TYR A 31 5.78 -8.38 -10.83
CA TYR A 31 7.14 -8.56 -10.32
C TYR A 31 7.32 -10.01 -9.83
N PRO A 32 7.46 -11.00 -10.74
CA PRO A 32 7.40 -12.42 -10.40
C PRO A 32 8.57 -12.91 -9.55
N ASP A 33 9.74 -12.27 -9.64
CA ASP A 33 11.01 -12.81 -9.14
C ASP A 33 11.39 -12.29 -7.75
N ILE A 34 10.59 -11.42 -7.14
CA ILE A 34 10.89 -10.84 -5.83
C ILE A 34 9.88 -11.26 -4.76
N PRO A 35 10.28 -11.26 -3.47
CA PRO A 35 9.41 -11.59 -2.34
C PRO A 35 8.13 -10.74 -2.28
N VAL A 36 7.13 -11.22 -1.57
CA VAL A 36 5.87 -10.51 -1.32
C VAL A 36 5.62 -10.37 0.18
N LEU A 37 5.25 -9.16 0.62
CA LEU A 37 4.73 -8.89 1.95
C LEU A 37 3.26 -8.49 1.87
N GLU A 38 2.38 -9.27 2.49
CA GLU A 38 0.96 -8.93 2.65
C GLU A 38 0.74 -8.23 3.99
N VAL A 39 0.07 -7.07 3.97
CA VAL A 39 -0.30 -6.31 5.16
C VAL A 39 -1.77 -6.53 5.51
N GLY A 40 -2.03 -7.00 6.74
CA GLY A 40 -3.38 -7.21 7.25
C GLY A 40 -4.13 -8.33 6.53
N PRO A 41 -3.59 -9.56 6.49
CA PRO A 41 -4.22 -10.70 5.81
C PRO A 41 -5.60 -11.06 6.38
N GLY A 42 -5.90 -10.69 7.62
CA GLY A 42 -7.15 -11.03 8.30
C GLY A 42 -7.38 -12.54 8.34
N MET A 43 -8.45 -13.00 7.69
CA MET A 43 -8.76 -14.45 7.59
C MET A 43 -8.05 -15.14 6.41
N GLY A 44 -7.12 -14.49 5.73
CA GLY A 44 -6.30 -15.10 4.68
C GLY A 44 -6.99 -15.28 3.34
N VAL A 45 -8.01 -14.48 3.04
CA VAL A 45 -8.79 -14.60 1.78
C VAL A 45 -7.91 -14.34 0.55
N MET A 46 -6.96 -13.39 0.63
CA MET A 46 -5.94 -13.19 -0.42
C MET A 46 -4.74 -14.10 -0.22
N THR A 47 -4.34 -14.31 1.05
CA THR A 47 -3.17 -15.10 1.45
C THR A 47 -3.17 -16.48 0.82
N GLN A 48 -4.34 -17.16 0.73
CA GLN A 48 -4.45 -18.50 0.13
C GLN A 48 -3.96 -18.58 -1.33
N TYR A 49 -4.05 -17.47 -2.09
CA TYR A 49 -3.53 -17.39 -3.46
C TYR A 49 -2.09 -16.91 -3.53
N LEU A 50 -1.66 -16.08 -2.56
CA LEU A 50 -0.30 -15.56 -2.49
C LEU A 50 0.69 -16.64 -2.06
N VAL A 51 0.30 -17.52 -1.12
CA VAL A 51 1.14 -18.61 -0.63
C VAL A 51 1.43 -19.68 -1.69
N GLU A 52 0.58 -19.78 -2.71
CA GLU A 52 0.78 -20.72 -3.82
C GLU A 52 1.80 -20.24 -4.87
N LYS A 53 2.20 -18.97 -4.82
CA LYS A 53 3.15 -18.40 -5.79
C LYS A 53 4.58 -18.82 -5.44
N PRO A 54 5.42 -19.20 -6.45
CA PRO A 54 6.75 -19.75 -6.24
C PRO A 54 7.79 -18.68 -5.88
N ARG A 55 7.57 -17.97 -4.76
CA ARG A 55 8.45 -16.90 -4.27
C ARG A 55 8.35 -16.78 -2.75
N PRO A 56 9.36 -16.20 -2.06
CA PRO A 56 9.27 -15.93 -0.62
C PRO A 56 8.07 -15.04 -0.31
N PHE A 57 7.31 -15.43 0.72
CA PHE A 57 6.07 -14.77 1.08
C PHE A 57 5.95 -14.61 2.59
N LYS A 58 5.69 -13.39 3.04
CA LYS A 58 5.42 -13.11 4.45
C LYS A 58 4.15 -12.30 4.61
N VAL A 59 3.50 -12.46 5.75
CA VAL A 59 2.34 -11.63 6.14
C VAL A 59 2.65 -10.92 7.44
N VAL A 60 2.14 -9.71 7.60
CA VAL A 60 2.17 -8.97 8.87
C VAL A 60 0.76 -8.71 9.35
N GLU A 61 0.44 -9.14 10.58
CA GLU A 61 -0.88 -9.02 11.18
C GLU A 61 -0.77 -8.57 12.64
N ILE A 62 -1.57 -7.57 13.00
CA ILE A 62 -1.62 -7.03 14.37
C ILE A 62 -2.66 -7.74 15.24
N ASP A 63 -3.68 -8.32 14.61
CA ASP A 63 -4.76 -9.01 15.31
C ASP A 63 -4.37 -10.45 15.65
N ARG A 64 -4.17 -10.73 16.94
CA ARG A 64 -3.80 -12.05 17.45
C ARG A 64 -4.80 -13.17 17.11
N GLU A 65 -6.09 -12.85 17.02
CA GLU A 65 -7.11 -13.84 16.62
C GLU A 65 -6.93 -14.24 15.16
N SER A 66 -6.68 -13.26 14.29
CA SER A 66 -6.37 -13.49 12.88
C SER A 66 -5.06 -14.26 12.72
N VAL A 67 -4.01 -13.93 13.49
CA VAL A 67 -2.74 -14.69 13.52
C VAL A 67 -2.96 -16.14 13.92
N ALA A 68 -3.73 -16.39 14.99
CA ALA A 68 -4.01 -17.76 15.44
C ALA A 68 -4.82 -18.54 14.39
N TYR A 69 -5.78 -17.88 13.74
CA TYR A 69 -6.57 -18.48 12.66
C TYR A 69 -5.68 -18.86 11.46
N LEU A 70 -4.84 -17.96 10.99
CA LEU A 70 -3.91 -18.20 9.87
C LEU A 70 -2.95 -19.34 10.16
N LYS A 71 -2.35 -19.37 11.34
CA LYS A 71 -1.48 -20.48 11.79
C LYS A 71 -2.20 -21.82 11.76
N GLY A 72 -3.47 -21.84 12.16
CA GLY A 72 -4.28 -23.07 12.21
C GLY A 72 -4.91 -23.50 10.87
N THR A 73 -4.90 -22.67 9.83
CA THR A 73 -5.58 -22.94 8.55
C THR A 73 -4.64 -23.02 7.37
N LEU A 74 -3.85 -21.97 7.15
CA LEU A 74 -3.03 -21.84 5.94
C LEU A 74 -1.59 -22.29 6.16
N PHE A 75 -1.07 -22.14 7.38
CA PHE A 75 0.32 -22.41 7.71
C PHE A 75 0.54 -23.72 8.48
N CYS A 76 -0.51 -24.50 8.75
CA CYS A 76 -0.42 -25.83 9.42
C CYS A 76 -0.08 -26.99 8.47
N ARG A 77 -0.01 -26.81 7.16
CA ARG A 77 0.18 -27.91 6.20
C ARG A 77 1.56 -28.55 6.20
N GLU A 78 2.49 -28.11 7.05
CA GLU A 78 3.89 -28.61 7.05
C GLU A 78 4.26 -29.65 8.10
N ASN A 79 3.42 -29.96 9.11
CA ASN A 79 3.79 -30.88 10.20
C ASN A 79 2.87 -32.08 10.35
N GLY A 80 2.20 -32.52 9.33
CA GLY A 80 1.22 -33.61 9.41
C GLY A 80 1.52 -34.81 8.55
N GLY A 81 2.66 -35.42 8.72
CA GLY A 81 2.86 -36.84 8.43
C GLY A 81 2.32 -37.70 9.59
N SER A 82 1.02 -37.65 9.89
CA SER A 82 0.34 -38.68 10.67
C SER A 82 -0.61 -39.42 9.75
N GLU A 83 -0.23 -40.66 9.42
CA GLU A 83 -1.09 -41.66 8.84
C GLU A 83 -2.37 -41.75 9.68
N VAL A 84 -3.49 -41.28 9.13
CA VAL A 84 -4.79 -41.70 9.63
C VAL A 84 -4.99 -43.12 9.11
N GLN A 85 -4.84 -44.09 9.97
CA GLN A 85 -5.27 -45.47 9.73
C GLN A 85 -6.75 -45.45 9.35
N GLY A 86 -7.02 -45.71 8.08
CA GLY A 86 -8.34 -45.87 7.56
C GLY A 86 -9.02 -47.09 8.15
N SER A 87 -10.22 -46.92 8.71
CA SER A 87 -11.16 -48.02 8.87
C SER A 87 -11.72 -48.36 7.48
N GLU A 88 -11.45 -49.60 7.06
CA GLU A 88 -12.07 -50.20 5.85
C GLU A 88 -13.58 -50.22 5.96
N ASN A 89 -14.27 -49.68 4.94
CA ASN A 89 -15.44 -50.22 4.26
C ASN A 89 -16.27 -49.12 3.58
N THR A 90 -16.00 -48.89 2.29
CA THR A 90 -17.04 -48.55 1.28
C THR A 90 -16.45 -48.73 -0.14
N PRO A 91 -17.23 -49.24 -1.12
CA PRO A 91 -16.68 -49.72 -2.39
C PRO A 91 -16.39 -48.60 -3.39
N ALA A 92 -15.40 -48.91 -4.21
CA ALA A 92 -14.80 -48.10 -5.26
C ALA A 92 -15.81 -47.52 -6.25
N ALA A 93 -15.74 -46.18 -6.47
CA ALA A 93 -16.09 -45.55 -7.72
C ALA A 93 -14.83 -44.94 -8.31
N ASP A 94 -14.49 -45.38 -9.48
CA ASP A 94 -13.33 -45.04 -10.29
C ASP A 94 -13.36 -43.56 -10.69
N ILE A 95 -12.53 -42.72 -10.04
CA ILE A 95 -12.26 -41.35 -10.48
C ILE A 95 -10.80 -41.34 -10.92
N SER A 96 -10.64 -41.24 -12.23
CA SER A 96 -9.36 -41.12 -12.94
C SER A 96 -8.41 -40.15 -12.21
N ARG A 97 -7.23 -40.65 -11.86
CA ARG A 97 -6.09 -39.91 -11.35
C ARG A 97 -5.66 -38.85 -12.36
N THR A 98 -6.18 -37.63 -12.21
CA THR A 98 -5.49 -36.47 -12.74
C THR A 98 -4.30 -36.20 -11.82
N SER A 99 -3.10 -36.37 -12.35
CA SER A 99 -1.84 -36.05 -11.70
C SER A 99 -1.86 -34.59 -11.28
N VAL A 100 -1.95 -34.34 -9.98
CA VAL A 100 -1.70 -33.03 -9.38
C VAL A 100 -0.25 -32.69 -9.70
N PRO A 101 0.06 -31.56 -10.34
CA PRO A 101 1.44 -31.16 -10.56
C PRO A 101 2.13 -31.04 -9.20
N SER A 102 3.24 -31.77 -9.03
CA SER A 102 4.13 -31.58 -7.89
C SER A 102 4.84 -30.24 -8.05
N TYR A 103 4.27 -29.18 -7.49
CA TYR A 103 4.99 -27.92 -7.36
C TYR A 103 6.22 -28.12 -6.47
N PRO A 104 7.38 -27.51 -6.86
CA PRO A 104 8.55 -27.57 -6.02
C PRO A 104 8.19 -27.00 -4.64
N ARG A 105 8.63 -27.68 -3.59
CA ARG A 105 8.37 -27.33 -2.19
C ARG A 105 8.65 -25.87 -1.94
N THR A 106 7.67 -25.26 -1.35
CA THR A 106 7.42 -23.90 -0.99
C THR A 106 8.61 -23.13 -0.49
N PRO A 107 8.70 -21.90 -1.01
CA PRO A 107 9.52 -20.85 -0.44
C PRO A 107 9.11 -20.57 1.01
N ASP A 108 10.06 -20.04 1.75
CA ASP A 108 9.92 -19.55 3.11
C ASP A 108 8.69 -18.62 3.24
N TYR A 109 7.63 -19.11 3.87
CA TYR A 109 6.49 -18.28 4.23
C TYR A 109 6.37 -18.18 5.75
N SER A 110 6.09 -16.99 6.25
CA SER A 110 5.97 -16.77 7.68
C SER A 110 4.97 -15.68 8.04
N ILE A 111 4.45 -15.79 9.27
CA ILE A 111 3.57 -14.78 9.86
C ILE A 111 4.37 -13.93 10.84
N ILE A 112 4.36 -12.62 10.62
CA ILE A 112 4.92 -11.62 11.52
C ILE A 112 3.74 -11.05 12.34
N GLU A 113 3.68 -11.38 13.63
CA GLU A 113 2.73 -10.75 14.54
C GLU A 113 3.27 -9.38 14.95
N GLY A 114 2.60 -8.30 14.50
CA GLY A 114 3.06 -6.95 14.79
C GLY A 114 2.34 -5.83 14.03
N ASP A 115 2.71 -4.62 14.37
CA ASP A 115 2.22 -3.40 13.72
C ASP A 115 3.13 -3.04 12.54
N PHE A 116 2.60 -3.12 11.32
CA PHE A 116 3.31 -2.76 10.10
C PHE A 116 3.92 -1.35 10.18
N LEU A 117 3.21 -0.39 10.78
CA LEU A 117 3.67 0.99 10.84
C LEU A 117 4.93 1.17 11.71
N ARG A 118 5.18 0.26 12.64
CA ARG A 118 6.30 0.33 13.60
C ARG A 118 7.47 -0.59 13.25
N MET A 119 7.26 -1.56 12.35
CA MET A 119 8.32 -2.53 12.05
C MET A 119 9.42 -1.94 11.16
N ASP A 120 10.61 -2.49 11.29
CA ASP A 120 11.77 -2.23 10.45
C ASP A 120 11.66 -3.11 9.18
N LEU A 121 11.38 -2.48 8.03
CA LEU A 121 11.17 -3.19 6.77
C LEU A 121 12.45 -3.80 6.20
N THR A 122 13.62 -3.32 6.60
CA THR A 122 14.92 -3.89 6.16
C THR A 122 15.11 -5.32 6.65
N LYS A 123 14.48 -5.69 7.78
CA LYS A 123 14.57 -7.03 8.40
C LYS A 123 13.57 -8.04 7.84
N VAL A 124 12.60 -7.61 7.05
CA VAL A 124 11.53 -8.50 6.58
C VAL A 124 12.08 -9.55 5.61
N PHE A 125 12.92 -9.13 4.67
CA PHE A 125 13.58 -10.00 3.69
C PHE A 125 15.09 -9.71 3.61
N ASP A 126 15.72 -9.45 4.75
CA ASP A 126 17.18 -9.23 4.87
C ASP A 126 17.73 -8.19 3.89
N GLY A 127 17.02 -7.08 3.75
CA GLY A 127 17.37 -5.97 2.85
C GLY A 127 17.02 -6.21 1.37
N GLN A 128 16.42 -7.34 1.01
CA GLN A 128 15.96 -7.59 -0.35
C GLN A 128 14.71 -6.74 -0.68
N GLN A 129 14.57 -6.38 -1.94
CA GLN A 129 13.35 -5.75 -2.45
C GLN A 129 12.17 -6.72 -2.40
N PHE A 130 10.97 -6.17 -2.19
CA PHE A 130 9.73 -6.96 -2.15
C PHE A 130 8.53 -6.17 -2.68
N VAL A 131 7.51 -6.89 -3.13
CA VAL A 131 6.19 -6.32 -3.43
C VAL A 131 5.41 -6.18 -2.14
N LEU A 132 4.87 -4.99 -1.89
CA LEU A 132 3.93 -4.74 -0.81
C LEU A 132 2.51 -4.93 -1.34
N THR A 133 1.70 -5.76 -0.67
CA THR A 133 0.29 -5.98 -1.06
C THR A 133 -0.63 -6.07 0.15
N GLY A 134 -1.93 -5.96 -0.08
CA GLY A 134 -2.94 -6.13 0.96
C GLY A 134 -4.34 -5.65 0.57
N ASN A 135 -5.31 -6.07 1.36
CA ASN A 135 -6.58 -5.36 1.53
C ASN A 135 -6.35 -4.34 2.64
N TYR A 136 -5.83 -3.17 2.30
CA TYR A 136 -5.33 -2.22 3.30
C TYR A 136 -6.44 -1.67 4.19
N PRO A 137 -6.25 -1.67 5.54
CA PRO A 137 -7.21 -1.06 6.45
C PRO A 137 -7.43 0.42 6.10
N TYR A 138 -8.68 0.83 5.95
CA TYR A 138 -9.04 2.16 5.44
C TYR A 138 -8.48 3.30 6.29
N ASP A 139 -8.52 3.12 7.61
CA ASP A 139 -8.14 4.16 8.58
C ASP A 139 -6.64 4.48 8.58
N ILE A 140 -5.81 3.53 8.14
CA ILE A 140 -4.35 3.67 8.14
C ILE A 140 -3.70 3.58 6.75
N SER A 141 -4.48 3.46 5.69
CA SER A 141 -3.95 3.28 4.32
C SER A 141 -2.96 4.38 3.92
N SER A 142 -3.26 5.64 4.22
CA SER A 142 -2.34 6.76 3.96
C SER A 142 -1.03 6.64 4.73
N GLN A 143 -1.05 6.15 5.98
CA GLN A 143 0.15 5.94 6.79
C GLN A 143 1.00 4.81 6.22
N ILE A 144 0.36 3.73 5.73
CA ILE A 144 1.04 2.63 5.03
C ILE A 144 1.80 3.16 3.81
N PHE A 145 1.16 4.03 3.00
CA PHE A 145 1.81 4.60 1.82
C PHE A 145 2.93 5.60 2.15
N PHE A 146 2.81 6.36 3.24
CA PHE A 146 3.94 7.18 3.69
C PHE A 146 5.11 6.32 4.15
N LYS A 147 4.85 5.22 4.87
CA LYS A 147 5.90 4.26 5.23
C LYS A 147 6.52 3.58 4.00
N MET A 148 5.72 3.26 2.98
CA MET A 148 6.22 2.79 1.69
C MET A 148 7.17 3.81 1.04
N LEU A 149 6.80 5.10 1.02
CA LEU A 149 7.65 6.18 0.48
C LEU A 149 8.98 6.31 1.23
N ASP A 150 8.95 6.17 2.55
CA ASP A 150 10.17 6.24 3.36
C ASP A 150 11.07 5.01 3.19
N ASN A 151 10.54 3.91 2.62
CA ASN A 151 11.26 2.67 2.31
C ASN A 151 11.22 2.33 0.80
N ARG A 152 11.14 3.34 -0.06
CA ARG A 152 10.92 3.19 -1.50
C ARG A 152 11.99 2.37 -2.22
N ASP A 153 13.20 2.28 -1.66
CA ASP A 153 14.30 1.52 -2.23
C ASP A 153 14.11 0.00 -2.03
N LEU A 154 13.32 -0.40 -1.04
CA LEU A 154 12.93 -1.78 -0.78
C LEU A 154 11.64 -2.19 -1.49
N ILE A 155 10.80 -1.23 -1.91
CA ILE A 155 9.45 -1.51 -2.41
C ILE A 155 9.30 -1.01 -3.84
N PRO A 156 9.76 -1.79 -4.85
CA PRO A 156 9.62 -1.41 -6.26
C PRO A 156 8.17 -1.43 -6.74
N CYS A 157 7.30 -2.19 -6.08
CA CYS A 157 5.88 -2.29 -6.39
C CYS A 157 5.05 -2.39 -5.11
N CYS A 158 3.98 -1.60 -5.06
CA CYS A 158 2.94 -1.71 -4.05
C CYS A 158 1.60 -1.83 -4.76
N THR A 159 0.84 -2.86 -4.45
CA THR A 159 -0.46 -3.11 -5.08
C THR A 159 -1.46 -3.54 -4.03
N GLY A 160 -2.76 -3.45 -4.32
CA GLY A 160 -3.78 -3.89 -3.39
C GLY A 160 -5.02 -3.01 -3.38
N MET A 161 -5.88 -3.28 -2.42
CA MET A 161 -7.19 -2.67 -2.35
C MET A 161 -7.25 -1.59 -1.26
N ILE A 162 -7.87 -0.45 -1.60
CA ILE A 162 -8.08 0.72 -0.74
C ILE A 162 -9.49 1.30 -0.99
N GLN A 163 -9.87 2.30 -0.21
CA GLN A 163 -11.07 3.08 -0.51
C GLN A 163 -10.97 3.73 -1.90
N HIS A 164 -12.07 3.68 -2.65
CA HIS A 164 -12.17 4.27 -3.99
C HIS A 164 -11.74 5.74 -4.02
N GLU A 165 -12.18 6.55 -3.06
CA GLU A 165 -11.83 7.97 -3.00
C GLU A 165 -10.32 8.18 -2.84
N VAL A 166 -9.65 7.35 -2.04
CA VAL A 166 -8.18 7.41 -1.84
C VAL A 166 -7.47 7.03 -3.14
N ALA A 167 -7.92 5.98 -3.83
CA ALA A 167 -7.37 5.56 -5.12
C ALA A 167 -7.47 6.67 -6.18
N VAL A 168 -8.65 7.29 -6.30
CA VAL A 168 -8.88 8.41 -7.23
C VAL A 168 -7.97 9.60 -6.91
N ARG A 169 -7.79 9.92 -5.63
CA ARG A 169 -6.86 10.97 -5.21
C ARG A 169 -5.42 10.65 -5.59
N MET A 170 -4.98 9.41 -5.35
CA MET A 170 -3.60 9.00 -5.65
C MET A 170 -3.29 9.04 -7.13
N ALA A 171 -4.25 8.69 -7.99
CA ALA A 171 -4.11 8.71 -9.44
C ALA A 171 -4.40 10.08 -10.10
N ALA A 172 -4.90 11.06 -9.33
CA ALA A 172 -5.30 12.36 -9.85
C ALA A 172 -4.11 13.14 -10.44
N LYS A 173 -4.37 13.91 -11.49
CA LYS A 173 -3.39 14.79 -12.16
C LYS A 173 -3.58 16.25 -11.74
N PRO A 174 -2.55 17.11 -11.92
CA PRO A 174 -2.66 18.55 -11.66
C PRO A 174 -3.90 19.17 -12.31
N GLY A 175 -4.53 20.14 -11.63
CA GLY A 175 -5.77 20.78 -12.07
C GLY A 175 -7.04 20.00 -11.72
N ASN A 176 -6.94 18.75 -11.29
CA ASN A 176 -8.10 17.96 -10.87
C ASN A 176 -8.50 18.27 -9.42
N LYS A 177 -9.81 18.30 -9.15
CA LYS A 177 -10.37 18.50 -7.80
C LYS A 177 -9.87 17.47 -6.78
N GLN A 178 -9.51 16.28 -7.20
CA GLN A 178 -9.01 15.20 -6.33
C GLN A 178 -7.49 15.25 -6.08
N TYR A 179 -6.76 16.05 -6.90
CA TYR A 179 -5.31 16.18 -6.76
C TYR A 179 -4.95 16.83 -5.42
N GLY A 180 -4.04 16.19 -4.67
CA GLY A 180 -3.73 16.60 -3.30
C GLY A 180 -2.38 16.05 -2.81
N ILE A 181 -2.17 16.08 -1.49
CA ILE A 181 -0.92 15.63 -0.86
C ILE A 181 -0.52 14.23 -1.32
N LEU A 182 -1.44 13.26 -1.28
CA LEU A 182 -1.15 11.89 -1.70
C LEU A 182 -0.79 11.81 -3.18
N SER A 183 -1.48 12.58 -4.05
CA SER A 183 -1.16 12.62 -5.49
C SER A 183 0.28 13.05 -5.71
N VAL A 184 0.69 14.17 -5.11
CA VAL A 184 2.03 14.74 -5.29
C VAL A 184 3.09 13.83 -4.69
N LEU A 185 2.94 13.44 -3.43
CA LEU A 185 3.97 12.68 -2.72
C LEU A 185 4.16 11.27 -3.29
N ILE A 186 3.08 10.58 -3.71
CA ILE A 186 3.20 9.25 -4.30
C ILE A 186 3.76 9.35 -5.72
N GLN A 187 3.17 10.22 -6.57
CA GLN A 187 3.57 10.31 -7.97
C GLN A 187 4.96 10.93 -8.18
N ALA A 188 5.56 11.55 -7.15
CA ALA A 188 6.96 11.98 -7.21
C ALA A 188 7.92 10.79 -7.44
N TRP A 189 7.59 9.60 -6.95
CA TRP A 189 8.45 8.40 -7.03
C TRP A 189 7.77 7.15 -7.56
N TYR A 190 6.45 7.16 -7.76
CA TYR A 190 5.68 6.02 -8.26
C TYR A 190 4.73 6.43 -9.36
N ASP A 191 4.63 5.60 -10.38
CA ASP A 191 3.52 5.63 -11.33
C ASP A 191 2.33 4.93 -10.69
N VAL A 192 1.15 5.53 -10.76
CA VAL A 192 -0.07 5.02 -10.14
C VAL A 192 -1.05 4.58 -11.21
N GLU A 193 -1.41 3.29 -11.17
CA GLU A 193 -2.44 2.71 -12.03
C GLU A 193 -3.68 2.37 -11.21
N TYR A 194 -4.84 2.85 -11.66
CA TYR A 194 -6.15 2.43 -11.16
C TYR A 194 -6.59 1.19 -11.94
N LEU A 195 -6.62 0.03 -11.28
CA LEU A 195 -6.84 -1.25 -11.96
C LEU A 195 -8.33 -1.55 -12.12
N PHE A 196 -9.11 -1.53 -11.03
CA PHE A 196 -10.55 -1.77 -11.05
C PHE A 196 -11.25 -1.36 -9.75
N THR A 197 -12.56 -1.16 -9.85
CA THR A 197 -13.44 -0.88 -8.70
C THR A 197 -13.95 -2.18 -8.08
N VAL A 198 -14.19 -2.16 -6.77
CA VAL A 198 -14.76 -3.27 -6.00
C VAL A 198 -15.97 -2.77 -5.22
N GLU A 199 -17.11 -3.43 -5.40
CA GLU A 199 -18.37 -3.03 -4.79
C GLU A 199 -18.47 -3.44 -3.31
N PRO A 200 -19.19 -2.67 -2.48
CA PRO A 200 -19.37 -2.98 -1.06
C PRO A 200 -20.02 -4.35 -0.78
N SER A 201 -20.84 -4.85 -1.70
CA SER A 201 -21.61 -6.09 -1.55
C SER A 201 -20.75 -7.35 -1.41
N VAL A 202 -19.48 -7.29 -1.80
CA VAL A 202 -18.54 -8.42 -1.73
C VAL A 202 -17.76 -8.49 -0.40
N PHE A 203 -18.17 -7.71 0.60
CA PHE A 203 -17.54 -7.67 1.92
C PHE A 203 -18.51 -8.05 3.03
N ASN A 204 -17.98 -8.57 4.12
CA ASN A 204 -18.70 -8.81 5.37
C ASN A 204 -17.94 -8.24 6.58
N PRO A 205 -18.47 -7.23 7.29
CA PRO A 205 -19.61 -6.41 6.90
C PRO A 205 -19.32 -5.53 5.67
N PRO A 206 -20.34 -5.15 4.89
CA PRO A 206 -20.12 -4.25 3.76
C PRO A 206 -19.66 -2.87 4.23
N PRO A 207 -18.64 -2.26 3.62
CA PRO A 207 -18.26 -0.88 3.87
C PRO A 207 -19.32 0.08 3.32
N LYS A 208 -19.30 1.33 3.80
CA LYS A 208 -20.23 2.38 3.31
C LYS A 208 -19.82 2.97 1.96
N VAL A 209 -18.63 2.66 1.50
CA VAL A 209 -18.02 3.22 0.28
C VAL A 209 -17.46 2.11 -0.59
N GLN A 210 -17.36 2.37 -1.89
CA GLN A 210 -16.66 1.49 -2.82
C GLN A 210 -15.19 1.40 -2.48
N SER A 211 -14.57 0.31 -2.90
CA SER A 211 -13.13 0.11 -2.89
C SER A 211 -12.56 0.16 -4.31
N ALA A 212 -11.27 0.26 -4.42
CA ALA A 212 -10.57 0.16 -5.67
C ALA A 212 -9.24 -0.56 -5.48
N VAL A 213 -8.83 -1.27 -6.51
CA VAL A 213 -7.52 -1.89 -6.58
C VAL A 213 -6.60 -1.02 -7.41
N ILE A 214 -5.43 -0.71 -6.85
CA ILE A 214 -4.40 0.11 -7.48
C ILE A 214 -3.10 -0.68 -7.57
N ARG A 215 -2.22 -0.22 -8.45
CA ARG A 215 -0.82 -0.61 -8.49
C ARG A 215 0.04 0.65 -8.56
N MET A 216 1.06 0.69 -7.74
CA MET A 216 2.08 1.72 -7.71
C MET A 216 3.41 1.09 -8.04
N THR A 217 4.05 1.55 -9.10
CA THR A 217 5.33 1.05 -9.58
C THR A 217 6.37 2.15 -9.47
N ARG A 218 7.56 1.83 -8.92
CA ARG A 218 8.67 2.79 -8.88
C ARG A 218 8.92 3.37 -10.27
N ASN A 219 8.90 4.69 -10.37
CA ASN A 219 9.30 5.38 -11.60
C ASN A 219 10.83 5.53 -11.66
N LYS A 220 11.33 6.24 -12.67
CA LYS A 220 12.77 6.40 -12.90
C LYS A 220 13.44 7.41 -11.96
N VAL A 221 12.67 8.14 -11.15
CA VAL A 221 13.19 9.16 -10.24
C VAL A 221 13.80 8.48 -9.03
N GLN A 222 15.11 8.50 -8.92
CA GLN A 222 15.84 8.01 -7.76
C GLN A 222 15.80 9.04 -6.63
N GLN A 223 16.11 10.30 -6.96
CA GLN A 223 16.11 11.45 -6.06
C GLN A 223 15.53 12.65 -6.78
N LEU A 224 14.78 13.48 -6.06
CA LEU A 224 14.27 14.76 -6.59
C LEU A 224 15.42 15.77 -6.66
N ASP A 225 15.35 16.66 -7.63
CA ASP A 225 16.31 17.77 -7.78
C ASP A 225 16.00 18.92 -6.81
N CYS A 226 15.80 18.57 -5.54
CA CYS A 226 15.56 19.50 -4.42
C CYS A 226 15.73 18.76 -3.08
N ASN A 227 15.72 19.49 -1.97
CA ASN A 227 15.64 18.93 -0.64
C ASN A 227 14.30 18.20 -0.45
N GLU A 228 14.31 16.86 -0.38
CA GLU A 228 13.11 16.03 -0.31
C GLU A 228 12.32 16.21 0.99
N GLN A 229 12.99 16.53 2.10
CA GLN A 229 12.30 16.80 3.37
C GLN A 229 11.56 18.14 3.29
N LEU A 230 12.20 19.15 2.73
CA LEU A 230 11.57 20.44 2.48
C LEU A 230 10.43 20.31 1.47
N PHE A 231 10.59 19.53 0.40
CA PHE A 231 9.54 19.24 -0.56
C PHE A 231 8.29 18.64 0.11
N LYS A 232 8.46 17.61 0.97
CA LYS A 232 7.35 17.02 1.75
C LYS A 232 6.68 18.07 2.64
N ARG A 233 7.46 18.96 3.28
CA ARG A 233 6.96 20.03 4.16
C ARG A 233 6.19 21.09 3.36
N VAL A 234 6.72 21.54 2.23
CA VAL A 234 6.07 22.51 1.33
C VAL A 234 4.73 21.96 0.84
N VAL A 235 4.71 20.75 0.27
CA VAL A 235 3.49 20.12 -0.23
C VAL A 235 2.42 20.04 0.87
N LYS A 236 2.75 19.54 2.05
CA LYS A 236 1.79 19.46 3.17
C LYS A 236 1.28 20.83 3.58
N THR A 237 2.15 21.82 3.72
CA THR A 237 1.79 23.19 4.15
C THR A 237 0.81 23.83 3.18
N VAL A 238 1.11 23.82 1.88
CA VAL A 238 0.26 24.50 0.92
C VAL A 238 -1.08 23.80 0.71
N PHE A 239 -1.13 22.49 0.76
CA PHE A 239 -2.39 21.74 0.65
C PHE A 239 -3.28 21.83 1.90
N ASN A 240 -2.75 22.15 3.08
CA ASN A 240 -3.56 22.45 4.26
C ASN A 240 -4.45 23.69 4.02
N GLN A 241 -4.05 24.58 3.10
CA GLN A 241 -4.83 25.73 2.65
C GLN A 241 -5.14 25.65 1.15
N ARG A 242 -5.52 24.47 0.67
CA ARG A 242 -5.71 24.13 -0.75
C ARG A 242 -6.40 25.19 -1.59
N ARG A 243 -7.41 25.88 -1.05
CA ARG A 243 -8.19 26.90 -1.77
C ARG A 243 -7.53 28.27 -1.82
N LYS A 244 -6.41 28.47 -1.13
CA LYS A 244 -5.67 29.74 -1.12
C LYS A 244 -4.56 29.72 -2.17
N MET A 245 -4.18 30.92 -2.65
CA MET A 245 -2.99 31.11 -3.47
C MET A 245 -1.73 30.79 -2.65
N LEU A 246 -0.66 30.35 -3.31
CA LEU A 246 0.60 29.97 -2.65
C LEU A 246 1.18 31.09 -1.80
N ARG A 247 1.15 32.35 -2.27
CA ARG A 247 1.58 33.53 -1.48
C ARG A 247 0.85 33.68 -0.14
N VAL A 248 -0.34 33.05 0.01
CA VAL A 248 -1.10 33.08 1.28
C VAL A 248 -0.75 31.89 2.15
N SER A 249 -0.70 30.68 1.56
CA SER A 249 -0.44 29.46 2.32
C SER A 249 1.02 29.37 2.80
N LEU A 250 1.98 29.98 2.09
CA LEU A 250 3.40 30.02 2.46
C LEU A 250 3.71 30.97 3.62
N LYS A 251 2.77 31.81 4.05
CA LYS A 251 2.92 32.63 5.29
C LYS A 251 3.20 31.80 6.55
N GLN A 252 2.91 30.51 6.52
CA GLN A 252 3.20 29.59 7.64
C GLN A 252 4.67 29.13 7.67
N MET A 253 5.42 29.38 6.60
CA MET A 253 6.79 28.89 6.44
C MET A 253 7.81 30.01 6.24
N LEU A 254 7.41 31.16 5.73
CA LEU A 254 8.30 32.23 5.28
C LEU A 254 8.11 33.50 6.10
N SER A 255 9.21 34.21 6.33
CA SER A 255 9.20 35.57 6.92
C SER A 255 8.51 36.57 5.99
N GLN A 256 8.24 37.78 6.50
CA GLN A 256 7.64 38.88 5.72
C GLN A 256 8.53 39.27 4.53
N GLU A 257 9.84 39.32 4.75
CA GLU A 257 10.84 39.65 3.73
C GLU A 257 10.89 38.58 2.65
N ALA A 258 10.93 37.30 3.05
CA ALA A 258 10.89 36.15 2.14
C ALA A 258 9.59 36.12 1.32
N LEU A 259 8.47 36.46 1.93
CA LEU A 259 7.17 36.57 1.23
C LEU A 259 7.13 37.71 0.21
N ALA A 260 7.83 38.83 0.47
CA ALA A 260 7.96 39.92 -0.51
C ALA A 260 8.72 39.45 -1.75
N VAL A 261 9.81 38.71 -1.58
CA VAL A 261 10.55 38.08 -2.69
C VAL A 261 9.69 37.04 -3.42
N MET A 262 8.97 36.21 -2.67
CA MET A 262 8.09 35.18 -3.23
C MET A 262 6.91 35.76 -4.03
N ALA A 263 6.54 37.01 -3.81
CA ALA A 263 5.45 37.68 -4.54
C ALA A 263 5.75 37.80 -6.06
N ASP A 264 7.02 37.87 -6.44
CA ASP A 264 7.47 37.94 -7.83
C ASP A 264 7.61 36.57 -8.50
N SER A 265 7.47 35.47 -7.72
CA SER A 265 7.51 34.11 -8.26
C SER A 265 6.31 33.83 -9.18
N PRO A 266 6.51 33.09 -10.30
CA PRO A 266 5.43 32.66 -11.17
C PRO A 266 4.42 31.77 -10.48
N PHE A 267 4.75 31.24 -9.30
CA PHE A 267 3.87 30.38 -8.49
C PHE A 267 3.00 31.18 -7.51
N ALA A 268 3.33 32.42 -7.19
CA ALA A 268 2.69 33.21 -6.11
C ALA A 268 1.16 33.24 -6.17
N THR A 269 0.59 33.37 -7.37
CA THR A 269 -0.85 33.47 -7.62
C THR A 269 -1.54 32.15 -7.91
N LYS A 270 -0.75 31.07 -8.12
CA LYS A 270 -1.31 29.73 -8.32
C LYS A 270 -1.84 29.14 -7.02
N ARG A 271 -2.75 28.16 -7.16
CA ARG A 271 -3.18 27.30 -6.05
C ARG A 271 -2.37 25.98 -6.08
N PRO A 272 -2.18 25.28 -4.95
CA PRO A 272 -1.37 24.07 -4.91
C PRO A 272 -1.85 22.98 -5.88
N GLU A 273 -3.16 22.88 -6.11
CA GLU A 273 -3.72 21.88 -7.06
C GLU A 273 -3.36 22.12 -8.52
N GLN A 274 -2.86 23.30 -8.87
CA GLN A 274 -2.48 23.65 -10.23
C GLN A 274 -1.02 23.29 -10.56
N LEU A 275 -0.21 22.99 -9.55
CA LEU A 275 1.21 22.70 -9.74
C LEU A 275 1.44 21.22 -10.07
N SER A 276 2.24 21.00 -11.11
CA SER A 276 2.85 19.69 -11.38
C SER A 276 3.97 19.36 -10.39
N ILE A 277 4.43 18.10 -10.37
CA ILE A 277 5.54 17.69 -9.51
C ILE A 277 6.84 18.47 -9.83
N PRO A 278 7.25 18.64 -11.10
CA PRO A 278 8.40 19.51 -11.42
C PRO A 278 8.24 20.95 -10.93
N GLU A 279 7.04 21.53 -10.99
CA GLU A 279 6.79 22.86 -10.46
C GLU A 279 6.88 22.89 -8.92
N PHE A 280 6.47 21.82 -8.22
CA PHE A 280 6.70 21.71 -6.78
C PHE A 280 8.18 21.60 -6.43
N VAL A 281 8.99 20.91 -7.24
CA VAL A 281 10.45 20.84 -7.09
C VAL A 281 11.05 22.25 -7.24
N GLN A 282 10.67 23.01 -8.29
CA GLN A 282 11.13 24.38 -8.50
C GLN A 282 10.71 25.30 -7.35
N LEU A 283 9.44 25.22 -6.91
CA LEU A 283 8.95 25.98 -5.76
C LEU A 283 9.74 25.65 -4.48
N THR A 284 10.08 24.38 -4.27
CA THR A 284 10.88 23.96 -3.11
C THR A 284 12.27 24.59 -3.14
N ASN A 285 12.93 24.61 -4.31
CA ASN A 285 14.25 25.22 -4.49
C ASN A 285 14.20 26.77 -4.32
N GLU A 286 13.12 27.42 -4.72
CA GLU A 286 12.92 28.86 -4.45
C GLU A 286 12.78 29.10 -2.94
N ILE A 287 11.98 28.30 -2.25
CA ILE A 287 11.74 28.42 -0.80
C ILE A 287 13.03 28.14 -0.02
N GLU A 288 13.81 27.13 -0.40
CA GLU A 288 15.07 26.77 0.27
C GLU A 288 16.04 27.96 0.33
N LYS A 289 16.14 28.76 -0.75
CA LYS A 289 16.98 29.96 -0.81
C LYS A 289 16.50 31.08 0.11
N LEU A 290 15.23 31.06 0.54
CA LEU A 290 14.58 32.08 1.36
C LEU A 290 14.51 31.70 2.83
N LEU A 291 14.79 30.45 3.16
CA LEU A 291 14.81 29.97 4.54
C LEU A 291 16.16 30.25 5.21
N PRO A 292 16.18 30.48 6.54
CA PRO A 292 17.44 30.48 7.30
C PRO A 292 18.17 29.15 7.17
N ALA A 293 19.51 29.19 7.16
CA ALA A 293 20.36 28.00 6.96
C ALA A 293 20.10 26.83 7.96
N GLN A 294 19.39 27.09 9.07
CA GLN A 294 18.99 26.08 10.06
C GLN A 294 17.65 25.42 9.77
N GLU A 295 16.89 25.93 8.82
CA GLU A 295 15.53 25.44 8.46
C GLU A 295 15.42 24.94 7.00
N ALA A 296 16.49 25.06 6.24
CA ALA A 296 16.58 24.66 4.85
C ALA A 296 16.84 23.13 4.68
#